data_faf6c0f5a138b72fec1e6098ee7f014c
#
_entry.id   faf6c0f5a138b72fec1e6098ee7f014c
#
_cell.length_a   1.000
_cell.length_b   1.000
_cell.length_c   1.000
_cell.angle_alpha   90.00
_cell.angle_beta   90.00
_cell.angle_gamma   90.00
#
_symmetry.space_group_name_H-M   'P 1'
#
loop_
_entity.id
_entity.type
_entity.pdbx_description
1 polymer ?
#
loop_
_entity_poly.entity_id
_entity_poly.type
_entity_poly.pdbx_seq_one_letter_code
_entity_poly.pdbx_strand_id
1 'polypeptide(L)'
;GDVLAATESIDGRTTKSFAPTRKAKNTISINIREHSLGSHTVKVVVTDGQGGTATRTWTFTRVNSAPTISGSDTNLGDKNIGFTYNYTVDDADGDEVTVVEKLNDEVLRTVNNAPKGEQLSVSITSEKLYALGLNTVNNLVISASDGQGGTTYRRLTFKRTNSAPAISGQDEDLGQQTGSFAEKYTVTDVEGDNVVVTEFIDDKKIRSYQATL
;
A
#
# COMPACT_ATOMS: atom_id res chain seq x y z
N GLY A 1 31.67 -45.66 -32.39
CA GLY A 1 30.32 -45.08 -32.52
C GLY A 1 30.41 -43.58 -32.77
N ASP A 2 29.47 -43.03 -33.54
CA ASP A 2 29.49 -41.64 -33.98
C ASP A 2 29.48 -40.67 -32.80
N VAL A 3 30.17 -39.54 -32.93
CA VAL A 3 30.22 -38.50 -31.91
C VAL A 3 28.95 -37.65 -32.02
N LEU A 4 28.15 -37.63 -30.95
CA LEU A 4 26.98 -36.77 -30.89
C LEU A 4 27.37 -35.34 -30.49
N ALA A 5 26.76 -34.37 -31.13
CA ALA A 5 26.82 -32.97 -30.74
C ALA A 5 25.38 -32.42 -30.55
N ALA A 6 25.15 -31.66 -29.51
CA ALA A 6 23.87 -31.02 -29.22
C ALA A 6 24.01 -29.53 -29.12
N THR A 7 23.02 -28.80 -29.63
CA THR A 7 22.90 -27.35 -29.50
C THR A 7 21.53 -27.02 -28.94
N GLU A 8 21.52 -26.25 -27.85
CA GLU A 8 20.34 -25.68 -27.23
C GLU A 8 20.22 -24.23 -27.66
N SER A 9 19.02 -23.79 -28.00
CA SER A 9 18.74 -22.40 -28.38
C SER A 9 17.38 -21.93 -27.84
N ILE A 10 17.29 -20.64 -27.55
CA ILE A 10 16.04 -19.97 -27.22
C ILE A 10 15.86 -18.82 -28.21
N ASP A 11 14.69 -18.77 -28.86
CA ASP A 11 14.33 -17.79 -29.90
C ASP A 11 15.40 -17.68 -31.01
N GLY A 12 15.97 -18.83 -31.38
CA GLY A 12 17.02 -18.93 -32.41
C GLY A 12 18.44 -18.58 -31.93
N ARG A 13 18.60 -18.05 -30.71
CA ARG A 13 19.92 -17.76 -30.12
C ARG A 13 20.45 -18.98 -29.38
N THR A 14 21.64 -19.45 -29.76
CA THR A 14 22.32 -20.57 -29.12
C THR A 14 22.66 -20.19 -27.66
N THR A 15 22.20 -21.02 -26.72
CA THR A 15 22.48 -20.86 -25.27
C THR A 15 23.57 -21.83 -24.84
N LYS A 16 23.66 -23.04 -25.47
CA LYS A 16 24.62 -24.03 -25.07
C LYS A 16 24.92 -24.96 -26.25
N SER A 17 26.17 -25.42 -26.35
CA SER A 17 26.59 -26.51 -27.23
C SER A 17 27.42 -27.52 -26.43
N PHE A 18 27.15 -28.83 -26.58
CA PHE A 18 27.80 -29.89 -25.82
C PHE A 18 27.70 -31.25 -26.50
N ALA A 19 28.51 -32.20 -26.04
CA ALA A 19 28.38 -33.59 -26.43
C ALA A 19 27.47 -34.33 -25.46
N PRO A 20 26.25 -34.73 -25.86
CA PRO A 20 25.32 -35.38 -24.95
C PRO A 20 25.76 -36.81 -24.60
N THR A 21 25.52 -37.22 -23.35
CA THR A 21 25.73 -38.62 -22.95
C THR A 21 24.65 -39.51 -23.55
N ARG A 22 25.06 -40.56 -24.23
CA ARG A 22 24.13 -41.52 -24.86
C ARG A 22 23.29 -42.22 -23.78
N LYS A 23 21.98 -42.39 -24.05
CA LYS A 23 20.99 -43.04 -23.16
C LYS A 23 20.80 -42.39 -21.79
N ALA A 24 21.52 -41.31 -21.48
CA ALA A 24 21.28 -40.54 -20.25
C ALA A 24 20.20 -39.48 -20.44
N LYS A 25 19.54 -39.07 -19.35
CA LYS A 25 18.65 -37.90 -19.34
C LYS A 25 19.50 -36.65 -19.45
N ASN A 26 19.21 -35.79 -20.42
CA ASN A 26 19.75 -34.46 -20.54
C ASN A 26 18.66 -33.47 -20.13
N THR A 27 19.03 -32.39 -19.42
CA THR A 27 18.10 -31.40 -18.94
C THR A 27 18.47 -30.02 -19.47
N ILE A 28 17.49 -29.31 -20.02
CA ILE A 28 17.58 -27.86 -20.27
C ILE A 28 16.82 -27.12 -19.18
N SER A 29 17.49 -26.17 -18.55
CA SER A 29 16.88 -25.29 -17.52
C SER A 29 16.77 -23.88 -18.06
N ILE A 30 15.63 -23.25 -17.88
CA ILE A 30 15.31 -21.93 -18.40
C ILE A 30 14.94 -21.03 -17.23
N ASN A 31 15.65 -19.90 -17.10
CA ASN A 31 15.24 -18.84 -16.20
C ASN A 31 14.25 -17.93 -16.93
N ILE A 32 12.96 -18.06 -16.62
CA ILE A 32 11.88 -17.32 -17.29
C ILE A 32 12.07 -15.79 -17.16
N ARG A 33 12.65 -15.31 -16.05
CA ARG A 33 12.85 -13.88 -15.79
C ARG A 33 13.86 -13.20 -16.72
N GLU A 34 14.72 -13.97 -17.39
CA GLU A 34 15.70 -13.44 -18.34
C GLU A 34 15.11 -13.23 -19.75
N HIS A 35 13.84 -13.54 -19.96
CA HIS A 35 13.16 -13.42 -21.24
C HIS A 35 12.13 -12.27 -21.20
N SER A 36 11.80 -11.71 -22.36
CA SER A 36 10.74 -10.71 -22.51
C SER A 36 9.35 -11.31 -22.20
N LEU A 37 8.36 -10.46 -21.96
CA LEU A 37 6.97 -10.94 -21.95
C LEU A 37 6.57 -11.45 -23.33
N GLY A 38 5.76 -12.52 -23.38
CA GLY A 38 5.28 -13.10 -24.61
C GLY A 38 5.74 -14.53 -24.82
N SER A 39 5.57 -15.03 -26.06
CA SER A 39 5.86 -16.42 -26.45
C SER A 39 7.31 -16.60 -26.83
N HIS A 40 7.91 -17.67 -26.34
CA HIS A 40 9.30 -18.06 -26.58
C HIS A 40 9.38 -19.51 -27.08
N THR A 41 10.41 -19.77 -27.88
CA THR A 41 10.67 -21.09 -28.47
C THR A 41 12.00 -21.61 -27.98
N VAL A 42 11.99 -22.79 -27.36
CA VAL A 42 13.18 -23.54 -26.97
C VAL A 42 13.40 -24.65 -28.00
N LYS A 43 14.61 -24.74 -28.54
CA LYS A 43 14.95 -25.74 -29.55
C LYS A 43 16.24 -26.46 -29.16
N VAL A 44 16.21 -27.80 -29.29
CA VAL A 44 17.41 -28.65 -29.19
C VAL A 44 17.60 -29.35 -30.48
N VAL A 45 18.80 -29.23 -31.01
CA VAL A 45 19.24 -29.95 -32.24
C VAL A 45 20.39 -30.88 -31.87
N VAL A 46 20.31 -32.15 -32.28
CA VAL A 46 21.37 -33.14 -32.08
C VAL A 46 21.82 -33.65 -33.46
N THR A 47 23.13 -33.72 -33.66
CA THR A 47 23.73 -34.27 -34.87
C THR A 47 24.65 -35.44 -34.51
N ASP A 48 24.81 -36.39 -35.47
CA ASP A 48 25.68 -37.55 -35.33
C ASP A 48 27.06 -37.38 -36.02
N GLY A 49 27.28 -36.23 -36.68
CA GLY A 49 28.50 -35.95 -37.43
C GLY A 49 28.58 -36.65 -38.75
N GLN A 50 27.58 -37.45 -39.16
CA GLN A 50 27.48 -38.18 -40.42
C GLN A 50 26.34 -37.68 -41.32
N GLY A 51 25.76 -36.50 -40.94
CA GLY A 51 24.65 -35.89 -41.67
C GLY A 51 23.28 -36.16 -41.05
N GLY A 52 23.16 -37.03 -40.08
CA GLY A 52 21.93 -37.26 -39.32
C GLY A 52 21.66 -36.18 -38.33
N THR A 53 20.42 -35.69 -38.28
CA THR A 53 19.98 -34.60 -37.41
C THR A 53 18.62 -34.91 -36.77
N ALA A 54 18.49 -34.67 -35.47
CA ALA A 54 17.21 -34.73 -34.76
C ALA A 54 16.95 -33.42 -34.05
N THR A 55 15.68 -32.97 -34.07
CA THR A 55 15.27 -31.70 -33.47
C THR A 55 14.09 -31.91 -32.55
N ARG A 56 14.11 -31.22 -31.40
CA ARG A 56 12.97 -31.08 -30.49
C ARG A 56 12.74 -29.62 -30.21
N THR A 57 11.47 -29.20 -30.24
CA THR A 57 11.04 -27.83 -29.95
C THR A 57 9.99 -27.83 -28.84
N TRP A 58 10.08 -26.88 -27.94
CA TRP A 58 9.08 -26.55 -26.91
C TRP A 58 8.78 -25.07 -27.01
N THR A 59 7.59 -24.68 -26.57
CA THR A 59 7.20 -23.28 -26.42
C THR A 59 6.79 -23.00 -24.98
N PHE A 60 7.06 -21.80 -24.51
CA PHE A 60 6.52 -21.26 -23.25
C PHE A 60 6.11 -19.81 -23.46
N THR A 61 5.24 -19.31 -22.60
CA THR A 61 4.85 -17.89 -22.61
C THR A 61 5.19 -17.29 -21.26
N ARG A 62 6.03 -16.24 -21.26
CA ARG A 62 6.21 -15.42 -20.07
C ARG A 62 5.05 -14.44 -19.96
N VAL A 63 4.36 -14.47 -18.83
CA VAL A 63 3.29 -13.53 -18.48
C VAL A 63 3.74 -12.68 -17.31
N ASN A 64 3.18 -11.47 -17.20
CA ASN A 64 3.39 -10.60 -16.07
C ASN A 64 2.35 -10.89 -14.97
N SER A 65 2.77 -10.81 -13.71
CA SER A 65 1.90 -10.82 -12.55
C SER A 65 1.81 -9.37 -12.00
N ALA A 66 0.62 -8.87 -11.75
CA ALA A 66 0.49 -7.56 -11.13
C ALA A 66 1.04 -7.58 -9.70
N PRO A 67 1.59 -6.45 -9.21
CA PRO A 67 2.06 -6.36 -7.83
C PRO A 67 0.91 -6.56 -6.84
N THR A 68 1.22 -6.93 -5.62
CA THR A 68 0.27 -7.10 -4.53
C THR A 68 0.42 -6.00 -3.50
N ILE A 69 -0.69 -5.63 -2.84
CA ILE A 69 -0.74 -4.73 -1.68
C ILE A 69 -1.39 -5.49 -0.54
N SER A 70 -0.75 -5.53 0.64
CA SER A 70 -1.28 -6.24 1.81
C SER A 70 -2.61 -5.67 2.31
N GLY A 71 -3.35 -6.48 3.09
CA GLY A 71 -4.65 -6.14 3.64
C GLY A 71 -5.80 -6.29 2.63
N SER A 72 -6.94 -5.70 2.92
CA SER A 72 -8.15 -5.68 2.08
C SER A 72 -8.72 -4.26 2.00
N ASP A 73 -9.55 -3.99 1.00
CA ASP A 73 -10.35 -2.77 0.96
C ASP A 73 -11.22 -2.70 2.21
N THR A 74 -11.21 -1.57 2.93
CA THR A 74 -11.87 -1.48 4.22
C THR A 74 -12.29 -0.06 4.57
N ASN A 75 -13.28 0.03 5.44
CA ASN A 75 -13.66 1.27 6.09
C ASN A 75 -12.88 1.39 7.42
N LEU A 76 -12.06 2.43 7.53
CA LEU A 76 -11.24 2.73 8.71
C LEU A 76 -12.06 3.39 9.85
N GLY A 77 -13.36 3.62 9.63
CA GLY A 77 -14.27 4.22 10.60
C GLY A 77 -14.13 5.74 10.71
N ASP A 78 -14.65 6.25 11.81
CA ASP A 78 -14.61 7.68 12.13
C ASP A 78 -13.21 8.11 12.59
N LYS A 79 -12.80 9.32 12.18
CA LYS A 79 -11.50 9.93 12.51
C LYS A 79 -11.71 11.38 12.93
N ASN A 80 -11.25 11.71 14.11
CA ASN A 80 -11.24 13.05 14.67
C ASN A 80 -9.82 13.60 14.90
N ILE A 81 -8.81 12.75 14.73
CA ILE A 81 -7.38 13.09 14.82
C ILE A 81 -6.62 12.40 13.70
N GLY A 82 -5.46 12.93 13.32
CA GLY A 82 -4.57 12.33 12.32
C GLY A 82 -4.26 10.86 12.63
N PHE A 83 -4.07 10.06 11.58
CA PHE A 83 -3.84 8.63 11.69
C PHE A 83 -2.86 8.13 10.62
N THR A 84 -2.36 6.92 10.82
CA THR A 84 -1.45 6.23 9.90
C THR A 84 -2.03 4.87 9.53
N TYR A 85 -1.93 4.51 8.25
CA TYR A 85 -2.24 3.18 7.74
C TYR A 85 -0.97 2.52 7.23
N ASN A 86 -0.70 1.28 7.69
CA ASN A 86 0.47 0.51 7.32
C ASN A 86 0.10 -0.56 6.29
N TYR A 87 0.99 -0.81 5.34
CA TYR A 87 0.83 -1.80 4.30
C TYR A 87 2.21 -2.29 3.81
N THR A 88 2.24 -3.37 3.04
CA THR A 88 3.42 -3.84 2.31
C THR A 88 3.06 -4.01 0.85
N VAL A 89 4.05 -3.96 -0.03
CA VAL A 89 3.90 -4.32 -1.44
C VAL A 89 4.86 -5.45 -1.79
N ASP A 90 4.48 -6.27 -2.75
CA ASP A 90 5.36 -7.31 -3.30
C ASP A 90 5.04 -7.55 -4.77
N ASP A 91 5.98 -8.14 -5.50
CA ASP A 91 5.84 -8.52 -6.89
C ASP A 91 6.44 -9.90 -7.14
N ALA A 92 5.63 -10.84 -7.66
CA ALA A 92 6.03 -12.23 -7.86
C ALA A 92 7.10 -12.39 -8.94
N ASP A 93 7.13 -11.49 -9.91
CA ASP A 93 8.12 -11.50 -11.01
C ASP A 93 9.42 -10.81 -10.60
N GLY A 94 9.40 -10.08 -9.48
CA GLY A 94 10.52 -9.32 -8.95
C GLY A 94 10.70 -7.96 -9.61
N ASP A 95 9.69 -7.50 -10.37
CA ASP A 95 9.72 -6.20 -11.06
C ASP A 95 9.73 -5.03 -10.06
N GLU A 96 10.25 -3.87 -10.49
CA GLU A 96 10.23 -2.66 -9.66
C GLU A 96 8.80 -2.16 -9.49
N VAL A 97 8.40 -1.89 -8.25
CA VAL A 97 7.06 -1.43 -7.93
C VAL A 97 7.06 0.07 -7.64
N THR A 98 6.23 0.82 -8.35
CA THR A 98 5.93 2.22 -8.04
C THR A 98 4.61 2.29 -7.29
N VAL A 99 4.62 2.92 -6.11
CA VAL A 99 3.42 3.14 -5.29
C VAL A 99 3.00 4.60 -5.38
N VAL A 100 1.70 4.84 -5.57
CA VAL A 100 1.10 6.18 -5.48
C VAL A 100 -0.02 6.15 -4.43
N GLU A 101 0.07 7.05 -3.45
CA GLU A 101 -0.91 7.26 -2.39
C GLU A 101 -1.74 8.50 -2.70
N LYS A 102 -3.06 8.40 -2.63
CA LYS A 102 -3.98 9.50 -2.91
C LYS A 102 -5.05 9.65 -1.84
N LEU A 103 -5.39 10.87 -1.50
CA LEU A 103 -6.53 11.24 -0.68
C LEU A 103 -7.53 12.05 -1.54
N ASN A 104 -8.75 11.55 -1.72
CA ASN A 104 -9.77 12.19 -2.57
C ASN A 104 -9.22 12.62 -3.94
N ASP A 105 -8.46 11.71 -4.59
CA ASP A 105 -7.77 11.91 -5.87
C ASP A 105 -6.54 12.83 -5.84
N GLU A 106 -6.28 13.57 -4.76
CA GLU A 106 -5.04 14.33 -4.56
C GLU A 106 -3.87 13.38 -4.24
N VAL A 107 -2.76 13.50 -4.96
CA VAL A 107 -1.55 12.70 -4.69
C VAL A 107 -0.90 13.19 -3.39
N LEU A 108 -0.81 12.30 -2.40
CA LEU A 108 -0.09 12.54 -1.15
C LEU A 108 1.41 12.26 -1.31
N ARG A 109 1.73 11.13 -1.95
CA ARG A 109 3.11 10.67 -2.10
C ARG A 109 3.21 9.70 -3.29
N THR A 110 4.40 9.70 -3.92
CA THR A 110 4.83 8.66 -4.85
C THR A 110 6.13 8.03 -4.32
N VAL A 111 6.18 6.70 -4.29
CA VAL A 111 7.35 5.93 -3.89
C VAL A 111 7.80 5.12 -5.10
N ASN A 112 8.86 5.57 -5.76
CA ASN A 112 9.48 4.84 -6.86
C ASN A 112 10.33 3.71 -6.28
N ASN A 113 10.35 2.55 -6.95
CA ASN A 113 11.08 1.36 -6.52
C ASN A 113 10.81 1.03 -5.04
N ALA A 114 9.53 0.92 -4.69
CA ALA A 114 9.09 0.65 -3.33
C ALA A 114 9.71 -0.65 -2.80
N PRO A 115 10.23 -0.68 -1.56
CA PRO A 115 10.85 -1.87 -0.99
C PRO A 115 9.80 -2.97 -0.85
N LYS A 116 10.07 -4.13 -1.47
CA LYS A 116 9.17 -5.29 -1.46
C LYS A 116 9.27 -6.04 -0.15
N GLY A 117 8.12 -6.44 0.42
CA GLY A 117 8.04 -7.15 1.70
C GLY A 117 8.28 -6.28 2.93
N GLU A 118 8.69 -5.03 2.79
CA GLU A 118 8.90 -4.11 3.91
C GLU A 118 7.65 -3.27 4.19
N GLN A 119 7.50 -2.83 5.45
CA GLN A 119 6.39 -2.00 5.84
C GLN A 119 6.52 -0.58 5.30
N LEU A 120 5.53 -0.16 4.54
CA LEU A 120 5.25 1.23 4.16
C LEU A 120 4.12 1.79 5.01
N SER A 121 4.04 3.11 5.09
CA SER A 121 2.97 3.79 5.81
C SER A 121 2.51 5.05 5.08
N VAL A 122 1.20 5.26 5.04
CA VAL A 122 0.58 6.52 4.63
C VAL A 122 -0.03 7.20 5.85
N SER A 123 0.31 8.47 6.07
CA SER A 123 -0.15 9.25 7.22
C SER A 123 -1.04 10.40 6.77
N ILE A 124 -2.20 10.50 7.37
CA ILE A 124 -3.08 11.66 7.29
C ILE A 124 -2.85 12.47 8.56
N THR A 125 -2.20 13.62 8.45
CA THR A 125 -1.96 14.51 9.60
C THR A 125 -3.28 15.12 10.09
N SER A 126 -3.33 15.57 11.35
CA SER A 126 -4.51 16.26 11.88
C SER A 126 -4.85 17.50 11.07
N GLU A 127 -3.85 18.29 10.63
CA GLU A 127 -4.05 19.45 9.77
C GLU A 127 -4.74 19.06 8.45
N LYS A 128 -4.26 18.00 7.78
CA LYS A 128 -4.87 17.51 6.53
C LYS A 128 -6.27 16.95 6.78
N LEU A 129 -6.49 16.26 7.90
CA LEU A 129 -7.80 15.76 8.29
C LEU A 129 -8.79 16.92 8.51
N TYR A 130 -8.38 17.97 9.23
CA TYR A 130 -9.25 19.12 9.55
C TYR A 130 -9.60 19.98 8.33
N ALA A 131 -8.81 19.92 7.27
CA ALA A 131 -9.14 20.55 5.99
C ALA A 131 -10.25 19.80 5.21
N LEU A 132 -10.58 18.55 5.58
CA LEU A 132 -11.66 17.78 4.94
C LEU A 132 -13.03 18.21 5.48
N GLY A 133 -14.08 17.95 4.70
CA GLY A 133 -15.46 18.22 5.12
C GLY A 133 -15.88 17.37 6.32
N LEU A 134 -16.47 18.03 7.33
CA LEU A 134 -17.01 17.35 8.50
C LEU A 134 -18.14 16.38 8.10
N ASN A 135 -18.17 15.20 8.71
CA ASN A 135 -19.13 14.13 8.44
C ASN A 135 -19.18 13.61 6.98
N THR A 136 -18.15 13.94 6.17
CA THR A 136 -18.03 13.42 4.81
C THR A 136 -17.17 12.16 4.77
N VAL A 137 -17.51 11.25 3.85
CA VAL A 137 -16.67 10.07 3.56
C VAL A 137 -15.53 10.49 2.65
N ASN A 138 -14.33 10.10 3.04
CA ASN A 138 -13.10 10.36 2.32
C ASN A 138 -12.50 9.04 1.82
N ASN A 139 -11.82 9.09 0.65
CA ASN A 139 -11.20 7.96 0.01
C ASN A 139 -9.68 8.08 0.09
N LEU A 140 -9.04 7.09 0.70
CA LEU A 140 -7.59 6.90 0.68
C LEU A 140 -7.29 5.73 -0.26
N VAL A 141 -6.60 5.99 -1.36
CA VAL A 141 -6.29 4.99 -2.37
C VAL A 141 -4.78 4.81 -2.46
N ILE A 142 -4.33 3.57 -2.35
CA ILE A 142 -2.96 3.16 -2.59
C ILE A 142 -2.96 2.34 -3.87
N SER A 143 -2.17 2.74 -4.86
CA SER A 143 -1.97 1.98 -6.10
C SER A 143 -0.52 1.54 -6.20
N ALA A 144 -0.30 0.30 -6.64
CA ALA A 144 1.01 -0.27 -6.92
C ALA A 144 1.06 -0.70 -8.38
N SER A 145 2.07 -0.28 -9.13
CA SER A 145 2.28 -0.61 -10.54
C SER A 145 3.71 -1.10 -10.75
N ASP A 146 3.87 -2.15 -11.57
CA ASP A 146 5.15 -2.79 -11.94
C ASP A 146 5.81 -2.20 -13.20
N GLY A 147 5.14 -1.27 -13.88
CA GLY A 147 5.63 -0.73 -15.16
C GLY A 147 5.55 -1.71 -16.35
N GLN A 148 5.08 -2.94 -16.13
CA GLN A 148 4.90 -3.99 -17.15
C GLN A 148 3.42 -4.19 -17.53
N GLY A 149 2.55 -3.30 -17.05
CA GLY A 149 1.10 -3.33 -17.31
C GLY A 149 0.26 -3.85 -16.15
N GLY A 150 0.87 -4.37 -15.08
CA GLY A 150 0.20 -4.76 -13.84
C GLY A 150 -0.04 -3.56 -12.92
N THR A 151 -1.24 -3.46 -12.36
CA THR A 151 -1.57 -2.45 -11.35
C THR A 151 -2.59 -3.02 -10.37
N THR A 152 -2.33 -2.83 -9.09
CA THR A 152 -3.23 -3.22 -8.00
C THR A 152 -3.58 -2.00 -7.16
N TYR A 153 -4.78 -2.01 -6.59
CA TYR A 153 -5.30 -0.93 -5.76
C TYR A 153 -5.69 -1.46 -4.39
N ARG A 154 -5.47 -0.62 -3.36
CA ARG A 154 -6.07 -0.74 -2.03
C ARG A 154 -6.93 0.49 -1.81
N ARG A 155 -8.22 0.30 -1.57
CA ARG A 155 -9.20 1.37 -1.36
C ARG A 155 -9.66 1.36 0.09
N LEU A 156 -9.44 2.47 0.77
CA LEU A 156 -9.77 2.67 2.17
C LEU A 156 -10.71 3.86 2.24
N THR A 157 -11.70 3.77 3.11
CA THR A 157 -12.61 4.89 3.37
C THR A 157 -12.55 5.27 4.85
N PHE A 158 -12.78 6.52 5.17
CA PHE A 158 -12.96 7.00 6.54
C PHE A 158 -13.86 8.23 6.52
N LYS A 159 -14.43 8.56 7.68
CA LYS A 159 -15.26 9.76 7.84
C LYS A 159 -14.60 10.68 8.88
N ARG A 160 -14.39 11.96 8.52
CA ARG A 160 -14.00 12.97 9.51
C ARG A 160 -15.17 13.23 10.43
N THR A 161 -14.93 13.17 11.74
CA THR A 161 -15.89 13.54 12.80
C THR A 161 -15.30 14.60 13.69
N ASN A 162 -16.15 15.21 14.53
CA ASN A 162 -15.79 16.16 15.57
C ASN A 162 -15.98 15.52 16.94
N SER A 163 -15.12 15.87 17.88
CA SER A 163 -15.30 15.58 19.29
C SER A 163 -15.96 16.76 19.99
N ALA A 164 -16.72 16.50 21.03
CA ALA A 164 -17.17 17.58 21.91
C ALA A 164 -16.01 18.11 22.75
N PRO A 165 -15.98 19.41 23.07
CA PRO A 165 -15.03 19.94 24.03
C PRO A 165 -15.23 19.29 25.40
N ALA A 166 -14.16 19.27 26.20
CA ALA A 166 -14.18 18.74 27.53
C ALA A 166 -13.95 19.87 28.57
N ILE A 167 -14.61 19.74 29.71
CA ILE A 167 -14.42 20.59 30.89
C ILE A 167 -13.77 19.73 31.98
N SER A 168 -12.73 20.24 32.66
CA SER A 168 -12.06 19.53 33.76
C SER A 168 -12.92 19.50 35.02
N GLY A 169 -12.70 18.48 35.86
CA GLY A 169 -13.41 18.27 37.12
C GLY A 169 -14.58 17.29 36.96
N GLN A 170 -15.36 17.18 38.01
CA GLN A 170 -16.60 16.38 38.09
C GLN A 170 -17.68 17.23 38.73
N ASP A 171 -18.94 16.82 38.56
CA ASP A 171 -20.04 17.43 39.29
C ASP A 171 -19.83 17.26 40.80
N GLU A 172 -19.93 18.35 41.55
CA GLU A 172 -19.63 18.39 42.97
C GLU A 172 -20.69 19.21 43.74
N ASP A 173 -21.11 18.71 44.89
CA ASP A 173 -21.91 19.47 45.84
C ASP A 173 -20.97 20.29 46.74
N LEU A 174 -20.96 21.60 46.54
CA LEU A 174 -20.13 22.52 47.30
C LEU A 174 -20.65 22.80 48.71
N GLY A 175 -21.77 22.19 49.12
CA GLY A 175 -22.37 22.32 50.43
C GLY A 175 -22.84 23.72 50.74
N GLN A 176 -22.99 24.03 52.07
CA GLN A 176 -23.47 25.32 52.54
C GLN A 176 -22.36 26.41 52.46
N GLN A 177 -22.63 27.48 51.77
CA GLN A 177 -21.72 28.61 51.62
C GLN A 177 -22.26 29.83 52.37
N THR A 178 -21.38 30.53 53.11
CA THR A 178 -21.73 31.76 53.89
C THR A 178 -21.02 32.99 53.30
N GLY A 179 -20.28 32.86 52.22
CA GLY A 179 -19.54 33.93 51.59
C GLY A 179 -19.27 33.66 50.11
N SER A 180 -18.49 34.52 49.50
CA SER A 180 -18.08 34.34 48.11
C SER A 180 -17.12 33.15 47.97
N PHE A 181 -17.30 32.36 46.93
CA PHE A 181 -16.38 31.27 46.55
C PHE A 181 -16.04 31.37 45.06
N ALA A 182 -15.04 30.63 44.64
CA ALA A 182 -14.63 30.53 43.23
C ALA A 182 -14.16 29.12 42.91
N GLU A 183 -14.72 28.55 41.87
CA GLU A 183 -14.28 27.29 41.32
C GLU A 183 -13.42 27.53 40.07
N LYS A 184 -12.47 26.60 39.81
CA LYS A 184 -11.56 26.68 38.69
C LYS A 184 -11.75 25.45 37.79
N TYR A 185 -11.84 25.69 36.52
CA TYR A 185 -11.90 24.65 35.50
C TYR A 185 -11.04 25.01 34.31
N THR A 186 -10.71 24.01 33.51
CA THR A 186 -10.09 24.17 32.19
C THR A 186 -11.00 23.59 31.13
N VAL A 187 -10.95 24.15 29.93
CA VAL A 187 -11.62 23.59 28.75
C VAL A 187 -10.57 23.16 27.75
N THR A 188 -10.83 22.04 27.05
CA THR A 188 -9.98 21.51 26.02
C THR A 188 -10.83 21.03 24.85
N ASP A 189 -10.27 21.10 23.67
CA ASP A 189 -10.83 20.50 22.47
C ASP A 189 -9.72 19.76 21.73
N VAL A 190 -9.95 18.51 21.34
CA VAL A 190 -8.91 17.65 20.78
C VAL A 190 -8.53 18.06 19.36
N GLU A 191 -9.48 18.66 18.63
CA GLU A 191 -9.28 19.20 17.29
C GLU A 191 -8.70 20.63 17.31
N GLY A 192 -8.68 21.28 18.48
CA GLY A 192 -8.24 22.65 18.66
C GLY A 192 -9.27 23.67 18.16
N ASP A 193 -10.54 23.28 18.15
CA ASP A 193 -11.64 24.15 17.72
C ASP A 193 -11.86 25.29 18.72
N ASN A 194 -12.39 26.41 18.24
CA ASN A 194 -12.76 27.54 19.08
C ASN A 194 -13.93 27.17 20.01
N VAL A 195 -13.71 27.18 21.31
CA VAL A 195 -14.71 26.82 22.30
C VAL A 195 -15.34 28.07 22.90
N VAL A 196 -16.65 28.10 22.90
CA VAL A 196 -17.42 29.14 23.62
C VAL A 196 -17.87 28.58 24.97
N VAL A 197 -17.45 29.20 26.05
CA VAL A 197 -17.88 28.89 27.41
C VAL A 197 -19.03 29.78 27.80
N THR A 198 -20.10 29.20 28.35
CA THR A 198 -21.21 29.94 28.91
C THR A 198 -21.45 29.45 30.36
N GLU A 199 -21.46 30.36 31.30
CA GLU A 199 -21.68 30.09 32.71
C GLU A 199 -23.09 30.50 33.13
N PHE A 200 -23.70 29.69 33.99
CA PHE A 200 -25.07 29.89 34.46
C PHE A 200 -25.11 29.76 35.99
N ILE A 201 -26.04 30.50 36.63
CA ILE A 201 -26.54 30.27 37.99
C ILE A 201 -28.05 30.20 37.90
N ASP A 202 -28.66 29.15 38.46
CA ASP A 202 -30.11 28.90 38.41
C ASP A 202 -30.69 29.10 37.00
N ASP A 203 -30.04 28.47 36.00
CA ASP A 203 -30.36 28.56 34.56
C ASP A 203 -30.27 29.98 33.96
N LYS A 204 -29.85 30.96 34.76
CA LYS A 204 -29.64 32.31 34.27
C LYS A 204 -28.19 32.51 33.85
N LYS A 205 -28.01 32.85 32.58
CA LYS A 205 -26.69 33.16 32.01
C LYS A 205 -26.06 34.34 32.72
N ILE A 206 -24.85 34.14 33.26
CA ILE A 206 -24.05 35.18 33.93
C ILE A 206 -22.89 35.67 33.06
N ARG A 207 -22.28 34.78 32.28
CA ARG A 207 -21.14 35.12 31.42
C ARG A 207 -21.09 34.23 30.19
N SER A 208 -20.53 34.75 29.10
CA SER A 208 -20.13 33.98 27.94
C SER A 208 -18.87 34.58 27.34
N TYR A 209 -17.91 33.73 26.99
CA TYR A 209 -16.64 34.15 26.40
C TYR A 209 -16.06 33.03 25.52
N GLN A 210 -15.17 33.41 24.63
CA GLN A 210 -14.41 32.45 23.85
C GLN A 210 -13.17 32.04 24.65
N ALA A 211 -13.00 30.74 24.87
CA ALA A 211 -11.80 30.22 25.51
C ALA A 211 -10.62 30.33 24.54
N THR A 212 -9.47 30.74 25.04
CA THR A 212 -8.19 30.66 24.32
C THR A 212 -7.62 29.27 24.63
N LEU A 213 -7.52 28.42 23.63
CA LEU A 213 -6.93 27.08 23.73
C LEU A 213 -5.42 27.13 23.50
#